data_ee4c7ff25f70499f62dcd903171ae24a
#
_entry.id   ee4c7ff25f70499f62dcd903171ae24a
#
_cell.length_a   1.000
_cell.length_b   1.000
_cell.length_c   1.000
_cell.angle_alpha   90.00
_cell.angle_beta   90.00
_cell.angle_gamma   90.00
#
_symmetry.space_group_name_H-M   'P 1'
#
loop_
_entity.id
_entity.type
_entity.pdbx_description
1 polymer ?
#
loop_
_entity_poly.entity_id
_entity_poly.type
_entity_poly.pdbx_seq_one_letter_code
_entity_poly.pdbx_strand_id
1 'polypeptide(L)'
;MIILGKGTVITRDADRPIIYDGAVAIDGTQIVDIGIYDELCKTYVNAEIIDAHGGLIMPGFINAHHHIYSALARGLSLPGPAPTNFGEILEGLWFYLDNKLTAPDVKASALLTYLGCIENGVTTIFDHHASYGEVPNSLSIIADVAKQFGVRSCLCYEVSDRNGVDQMKAAVAENVRFGKEAKQDPSRLAAMMGLHASFTLSSETLDYVKAHNEDQLGYHVHVAEGPEDVADSKEKYGMTPVRRLVEAGILGPKSIAGHCVHVTDEDVALLKKSQAKVVHNPESNMGNAVGTTDILKLLDAGITVGLGTDGYTNDMLESYKVANCLVKHEQHKPYVGWGEVPHMLFENNRKMANEFFDTTVGILKKGAAADVIVLDYAAPTPLDENNINGHLLFGANGMYVVTTISDGVPRMIDRKLQGIDKAEVMNEVLATSKGLWKRLNP
;
A
#
# COMPACT_ATOMS: atom_id res chain seq x y z
N MET A 1 -25.59 -3.22 13.77
CA MET A 1 -24.74 -3.33 14.98
C MET A 1 -24.10 -4.71 15.01
N ILE A 2 -22.78 -4.78 15.08
CA ILE A 2 -21.98 -6.02 15.17
C ILE A 2 -21.11 -5.93 16.42
N ILE A 3 -20.92 -7.02 17.13
CA ILE A 3 -19.87 -7.21 18.13
C ILE A 3 -18.91 -8.28 17.60
N LEU A 4 -17.69 -7.89 17.26
CA LEU A 4 -16.59 -8.82 16.99
C LEU A 4 -15.84 -9.04 18.30
N GLY A 5 -15.88 -10.26 18.85
CA GLY A 5 -15.36 -10.50 20.19
C GLY A 5 -14.90 -11.92 20.48
N LYS A 6 -14.70 -12.24 21.77
CA LYS A 6 -14.10 -13.49 22.27
C LYS A 6 -12.67 -13.70 21.78
N GLY A 7 -11.88 -12.65 21.77
CA GLY A 7 -10.46 -12.64 21.39
C GLY A 7 -9.65 -11.69 22.23
N THR A 8 -8.39 -11.53 21.89
CA THR A 8 -7.51 -10.50 22.46
C THR A 8 -7.44 -9.32 21.50
N VAL A 9 -7.92 -8.15 21.93
CA VAL A 9 -7.94 -6.95 21.12
C VAL A 9 -6.59 -6.22 21.23
N ILE A 10 -5.95 -6.02 20.09
CA ILE A 10 -4.71 -5.23 19.93
C ILE A 10 -5.11 -3.91 19.30
N THR A 11 -5.22 -2.86 20.08
CA THR A 11 -5.85 -1.61 19.61
C THR A 11 -4.95 -0.74 18.76
N ARG A 12 -3.64 -0.82 18.92
CA ARG A 12 -2.66 0.16 18.42
C ARG A 12 -2.89 1.58 18.96
N ASP A 13 -3.62 1.71 20.08
CA ASP A 13 -3.76 2.92 20.87
C ASP A 13 -2.81 2.82 22.09
N ALA A 14 -1.93 3.81 22.25
CA ALA A 14 -0.95 3.82 23.34
C ALA A 14 -1.60 3.87 24.74
N ASP A 15 -2.80 4.45 24.85
CA ASP A 15 -3.51 4.55 26.12
C ASP A 15 -4.09 3.22 26.61
N ARG A 16 -4.38 2.30 25.66
CA ARG A 16 -4.96 0.99 25.99
C ARG A 16 -4.55 -0.05 24.95
N PRO A 17 -3.28 -0.43 24.87
CA PRO A 17 -2.72 -1.20 23.74
C PRO A 17 -3.30 -2.61 23.59
N ILE A 18 -3.74 -3.25 24.69
CA ILE A 18 -4.27 -4.61 24.68
C ILE A 18 -5.50 -4.76 25.59
N ILE A 19 -6.48 -5.56 25.16
CA ILE A 19 -7.67 -5.91 25.94
C ILE A 19 -7.88 -7.42 25.84
N TYR A 20 -7.63 -8.14 26.93
CA TYR A 20 -7.91 -9.58 27.00
C TYR A 20 -9.42 -9.81 27.12
N ASP A 21 -9.92 -10.95 26.62
CA ASP A 21 -11.35 -11.26 26.56
C ASP A 21 -12.17 -10.10 25.97
N GLY A 22 -11.57 -9.46 24.94
CA GLY A 22 -12.02 -8.20 24.40
C GLY A 22 -13.00 -8.34 23.24
N ALA A 23 -13.59 -7.21 22.90
CA ALA A 23 -14.44 -7.06 21.74
C ALA A 23 -14.46 -5.63 21.20
N VAL A 24 -14.88 -5.50 19.94
CA VAL A 24 -15.12 -4.25 19.24
C VAL A 24 -16.60 -4.21 18.82
N ALA A 25 -17.31 -3.16 19.22
CA ALA A 25 -18.69 -2.92 18.78
C ALA A 25 -18.69 -1.97 17.59
N ILE A 26 -19.38 -2.37 16.53
CA ILE A 26 -19.40 -1.69 15.22
C ILE A 26 -20.84 -1.30 14.88
N ASP A 27 -21.07 -0.05 14.49
CA ASP A 27 -22.33 0.41 13.94
C ASP A 27 -22.09 1.23 12.67
N GLY A 28 -22.75 0.84 11.58
CA GLY A 28 -22.45 1.41 10.28
C GLY A 28 -20.96 1.23 9.95
N THR A 29 -20.29 2.32 9.60
CA THR A 29 -18.88 2.33 9.19
C THR A 29 -17.89 2.62 10.32
N GLN A 30 -18.36 2.74 11.58
CA GLN A 30 -17.55 3.19 12.71
C GLN A 30 -17.52 2.19 13.87
N ILE A 31 -16.41 2.22 14.60
CA ILE A 31 -16.29 1.61 15.91
C ILE A 31 -17.01 2.52 16.92
N VAL A 32 -18.05 2.00 17.57
CA VAL A 32 -18.83 2.75 18.56
C VAL A 32 -18.40 2.48 19.99
N ASP A 33 -17.81 1.32 20.24
CA ASP A 33 -17.30 0.97 21.56
C ASP A 33 -16.21 -0.12 21.46
N ILE A 34 -15.39 -0.23 22.52
CA ILE A 34 -14.33 -1.24 22.61
C ILE A 34 -14.08 -1.58 24.07
N GLY A 35 -14.09 -2.85 24.42
CA GLY A 35 -13.96 -3.25 25.83
C GLY A 35 -13.98 -4.74 26.05
N ILE A 36 -14.35 -5.14 27.27
CA ILE A 36 -14.52 -6.55 27.62
C ILE A 36 -15.77 -7.09 26.93
N TYR A 37 -15.66 -8.29 26.35
CA TYR A 37 -16.72 -8.90 25.54
C TYR A 37 -18.05 -8.99 26.27
N ASP A 38 -18.07 -9.53 27.51
CA ASP A 38 -19.28 -9.71 28.29
C ASP A 38 -19.97 -8.39 28.66
N GLU A 39 -19.22 -7.31 28.81
CA GLU A 39 -19.75 -5.97 29.11
C GLU A 39 -20.42 -5.37 27.86
N LEU A 40 -19.77 -5.49 26.71
CA LEU A 40 -20.32 -5.01 25.44
C LEU A 40 -21.60 -5.79 25.06
N CYS A 41 -21.65 -7.11 25.29
CA CYS A 41 -22.86 -7.90 25.04
C CYS A 41 -24.04 -7.48 25.94
N LYS A 42 -23.77 -7.06 27.20
CA LYS A 42 -24.82 -6.53 28.08
C LYS A 42 -25.32 -5.15 27.61
N THR A 43 -24.42 -4.36 27.03
CA THR A 43 -24.74 -3.01 26.54
C THR A 43 -25.50 -3.06 25.21
N TYR A 44 -25.10 -3.94 24.32
CA TYR A 44 -25.62 -4.04 22.95
C TYR A 44 -26.34 -5.37 22.72
N VAL A 45 -27.41 -5.62 23.44
CA VAL A 45 -28.12 -6.91 23.52
C VAL A 45 -28.68 -7.48 22.20
N ASN A 46 -28.84 -6.63 21.19
CA ASN A 46 -29.35 -7.02 19.86
C ASN A 46 -28.28 -7.04 18.79
N ALA A 47 -27.00 -6.95 19.15
CA ALA A 47 -25.92 -6.98 18.17
C ALA A 47 -25.71 -8.40 17.62
N GLU A 48 -25.40 -8.48 16.35
CA GLU A 48 -24.88 -9.71 15.74
C GLU A 48 -23.50 -10.00 16.28
N ILE A 49 -23.22 -11.24 16.65
CA ILE A 49 -21.93 -11.64 17.22
C ILE A 49 -21.10 -12.32 16.13
N ILE A 50 -19.89 -11.80 15.93
CA ILE A 50 -18.84 -12.48 15.16
C ILE A 50 -17.80 -12.97 16.18
N ASP A 51 -17.54 -14.28 16.18
CA ASP A 51 -16.63 -14.93 17.12
C ASP A 51 -15.20 -14.89 16.58
N ALA A 52 -14.27 -14.35 17.37
CA ALA A 52 -12.85 -14.36 17.03
C ALA A 52 -12.12 -15.64 17.44
N HIS A 53 -12.84 -16.62 18.04
CA HIS A 53 -12.31 -17.94 18.44
C HIS A 53 -11.02 -17.89 19.27
N GLY A 54 -10.85 -16.87 20.11
CA GLY A 54 -9.63 -16.66 20.91
C GLY A 54 -8.50 -15.97 20.13
N GLY A 55 -8.69 -15.63 18.87
CA GLY A 55 -7.68 -15.00 18.02
C GLY A 55 -7.37 -13.54 18.39
N LEU A 56 -6.45 -12.93 17.66
CA LEU A 56 -6.09 -11.52 17.82
C LEU A 56 -6.99 -10.64 16.97
N ILE A 57 -7.71 -9.72 17.59
CA ILE A 57 -8.53 -8.70 16.93
C ILE A 57 -7.67 -7.44 16.78
N MET A 58 -7.44 -7.00 15.53
CA MET A 58 -6.51 -5.91 15.21
C MET A 58 -7.12 -4.93 14.21
N PRO A 59 -6.57 -3.70 14.09
CA PRO A 59 -6.88 -2.85 12.94
C PRO A 59 -6.45 -3.55 11.64
N GLY A 60 -7.22 -3.33 10.55
CA GLY A 60 -6.80 -3.72 9.23
C GLY A 60 -5.47 -3.11 8.82
N PHE A 61 -4.68 -3.84 8.05
CA PHE A 61 -3.38 -3.37 7.58
C PHE A 61 -3.53 -2.27 6.52
N ILE A 62 -2.53 -1.39 6.49
CA ILE A 62 -2.39 -0.32 5.50
C ILE A 62 -1.16 -0.62 4.66
N ASN A 63 -1.34 -0.75 3.35
CA ASN A 63 -0.25 -0.88 2.39
C ASN A 63 0.06 0.50 1.80
N ALA A 64 1.24 1.04 2.08
CA ALA A 64 1.57 2.42 1.74
C ALA A 64 2.11 2.62 0.31
N HIS A 65 2.37 1.54 -0.43
CA HIS A 65 2.76 1.58 -1.85
C HIS A 65 2.54 0.22 -2.51
N HIS A 66 1.80 0.22 -3.60
CA HIS A 66 1.47 -0.97 -4.38
C HIS A 66 1.31 -0.65 -5.85
N HIS A 67 1.36 -1.69 -6.70
CA HIS A 67 1.09 -1.63 -8.14
C HIS A 67 0.02 -2.65 -8.53
N ILE A 68 -1.24 -2.23 -8.51
CA ILE A 68 -2.38 -3.08 -8.89
C ILE A 68 -2.20 -3.63 -10.31
N TYR A 69 -1.72 -2.81 -11.24
CA TYR A 69 -1.57 -3.20 -12.64
C TYR A 69 -0.66 -4.40 -12.88
N SER A 70 0.27 -4.67 -11.97
CA SER A 70 1.24 -5.76 -12.06
C SER A 70 0.65 -7.14 -11.76
N ALA A 71 -0.56 -7.22 -11.19
CA ALA A 71 -1.13 -8.46 -10.65
C ALA A 71 -1.23 -9.60 -11.68
N LEU A 72 -1.48 -9.28 -12.96
CA LEU A 72 -1.56 -10.27 -14.03
C LEU A 72 -0.19 -10.71 -14.60
N ALA A 73 0.91 -10.14 -14.11
CA ALA A 73 2.26 -10.58 -14.46
C ALA A 73 2.72 -11.80 -13.64
N ARG A 74 1.94 -12.24 -12.65
CA ARG A 74 2.31 -13.38 -11.80
C ARG A 74 2.54 -14.66 -12.62
N GLY A 75 3.80 -15.12 -12.65
CA GLY A 75 4.21 -16.29 -13.42
C GLY A 75 4.42 -16.02 -14.92
N LEU A 76 4.35 -14.76 -15.36
CA LEU A 76 4.63 -14.39 -16.75
C LEU A 76 6.11 -14.64 -17.07
N SER A 77 6.34 -15.30 -18.20
CA SER A 77 7.68 -15.41 -18.79
C SER A 77 7.62 -14.79 -20.18
N LEU A 78 8.44 -13.78 -20.40
CA LEU A 78 8.57 -13.13 -21.70
C LEU A 78 9.77 -13.76 -22.46
N PRO A 79 9.69 -13.84 -23.80
CA PRO A 79 10.81 -14.29 -24.62
C PRO A 79 11.93 -13.25 -24.60
N GLY A 80 13.17 -13.73 -24.62
CA GLY A 80 14.35 -12.88 -24.67
C GLY A 80 15.42 -13.29 -23.66
N PRO A 81 16.55 -12.56 -23.61
CA PRO A 81 17.57 -12.79 -22.60
C PRO A 81 17.06 -12.41 -21.21
N ALA A 82 17.56 -13.09 -20.18
CA ALA A 82 17.30 -12.69 -18.80
C ALA A 82 17.87 -11.28 -18.55
N PRO A 83 17.12 -10.39 -17.87
CA PRO A 83 17.60 -9.06 -17.54
C PRO A 83 18.79 -9.15 -16.59
N THR A 84 19.77 -8.27 -16.78
CA THR A 84 21.02 -8.21 -16.00
C THR A 84 21.08 -7.01 -15.05
N ASN A 85 20.15 -6.09 -15.18
CA ASN A 85 20.03 -4.88 -14.36
C ASN A 85 18.56 -4.42 -14.29
N PHE A 86 18.29 -3.46 -13.43
CA PHE A 86 16.93 -2.97 -13.19
C PHE A 86 16.33 -2.26 -14.41
N GLY A 87 17.13 -1.49 -15.15
CA GLY A 87 16.67 -0.84 -16.39
C GLY A 87 16.14 -1.85 -17.41
N GLU A 88 16.83 -2.97 -17.59
CA GLU A 88 16.37 -4.07 -18.47
C GLU A 88 15.09 -4.73 -17.95
N ILE A 89 14.87 -4.82 -16.62
CA ILE A 89 13.59 -5.28 -16.05
C ILE A 89 12.47 -4.30 -16.41
N LEU A 90 12.71 -3.01 -16.26
CA LEU A 90 11.73 -1.97 -16.58
C LEU A 90 11.35 -2.03 -18.06
N GLU A 91 12.33 -1.99 -18.96
CA GLU A 91 12.09 -1.98 -20.41
C GLU A 91 11.51 -3.31 -20.93
N GLY A 92 12.05 -4.42 -20.45
CA GLY A 92 11.69 -5.75 -20.94
C GLY A 92 10.38 -6.29 -20.36
N LEU A 93 9.97 -5.85 -19.18
CA LEU A 93 8.75 -6.34 -18.53
C LEU A 93 7.75 -5.23 -18.25
N TRP A 94 8.04 -4.28 -17.37
CA TRP A 94 7.03 -3.37 -16.82
C TRP A 94 6.53 -2.37 -17.85
N PHE A 95 7.43 -1.71 -18.62
CA PHE A 95 7.06 -0.78 -19.70
C PHE A 95 6.41 -1.48 -20.90
N TYR A 96 6.74 -2.74 -21.09
CA TYR A 96 6.09 -3.54 -22.13
C TYR A 96 4.69 -3.97 -21.72
N LEU A 97 4.52 -4.41 -20.47
CA LEU A 97 3.24 -4.82 -19.89
C LEU A 97 2.24 -3.66 -19.89
N ASP A 98 2.62 -2.52 -19.31
CA ASP A 98 1.69 -1.39 -19.11
C ASP A 98 1.16 -0.81 -20.43
N ASN A 99 1.97 -0.89 -21.51
CA ASN A 99 1.55 -0.51 -22.85
C ASN A 99 0.53 -1.48 -23.50
N LYS A 100 0.33 -2.67 -22.92
CA LYS A 100 -0.59 -3.69 -23.44
C LYS A 100 -1.86 -3.86 -22.62
N LEU A 101 -1.92 -3.22 -21.43
CA LEU A 101 -3.08 -3.28 -20.57
C LEU A 101 -4.28 -2.52 -21.19
N THR A 102 -5.43 -3.16 -21.16
CA THR A 102 -6.72 -2.59 -21.56
C THR A 102 -7.66 -2.50 -20.37
N ALA A 103 -8.81 -1.83 -20.50
CA ALA A 103 -9.78 -1.70 -19.42
C ALA A 103 -10.18 -3.04 -18.75
N PRO A 104 -10.43 -4.14 -19.50
CA PRO A 104 -10.64 -5.45 -18.87
C PRO A 104 -9.45 -5.96 -18.06
N ASP A 105 -8.20 -5.69 -18.50
CA ASP A 105 -7.01 -6.12 -17.76
C ASP A 105 -6.85 -5.31 -16.46
N VAL A 106 -7.10 -4.01 -16.50
CA VAL A 106 -7.12 -3.13 -15.33
C VAL A 106 -8.13 -3.63 -14.30
N LYS A 107 -9.36 -3.95 -14.75
CA LYS A 107 -10.40 -4.52 -13.88
C LYS A 107 -9.97 -5.85 -13.28
N ALA A 108 -9.45 -6.77 -14.08
CA ALA A 108 -9.01 -8.09 -13.61
C ALA A 108 -7.82 -7.99 -12.63
N SER A 109 -6.88 -7.07 -12.87
CA SER A 109 -5.79 -6.77 -11.94
C SER A 109 -6.33 -6.25 -10.60
N ALA A 110 -7.30 -5.34 -10.62
CA ALA A 110 -7.95 -4.81 -9.42
C ALA A 110 -8.72 -5.91 -8.66
N LEU A 111 -9.48 -6.76 -9.38
CA LEU A 111 -10.19 -7.90 -8.77
C LEU A 111 -9.23 -8.83 -8.02
N LEU A 112 -8.10 -9.19 -8.64
CA LEU A 112 -7.12 -10.08 -8.04
C LEU A 112 -6.43 -9.45 -6.81
N THR A 113 -6.05 -8.17 -6.93
CA THR A 113 -5.40 -7.45 -5.84
C THR A 113 -6.34 -7.26 -4.65
N TYR A 114 -7.56 -6.78 -4.87
CA TYR A 114 -8.49 -6.54 -3.76
C TYR A 114 -8.98 -7.85 -3.11
N LEU A 115 -9.12 -8.93 -3.88
CA LEU A 115 -9.32 -10.26 -3.30
C LEU A 115 -8.17 -10.63 -2.35
N GLY A 116 -6.92 -10.44 -2.78
CA GLY A 116 -5.74 -10.66 -1.96
C GLY A 116 -5.69 -9.72 -0.74
N CYS A 117 -6.11 -8.47 -0.87
CA CYS A 117 -6.21 -7.54 0.25
C CYS A 117 -7.15 -8.09 1.34
N ILE A 118 -8.36 -8.51 0.97
CA ILE A 118 -9.32 -9.06 1.93
C ILE A 118 -8.78 -10.35 2.59
N GLU A 119 -8.15 -11.22 1.81
CA GLU A 119 -7.61 -12.48 2.32
C GLU A 119 -6.40 -12.31 3.24
N ASN A 120 -5.67 -11.18 3.13
CA ASN A 120 -4.50 -10.87 3.96
C ASN A 120 -4.75 -9.71 4.96
N GLY A 121 -6.01 -9.25 5.10
CA GLY A 121 -6.39 -8.26 6.09
C GLY A 121 -5.95 -6.82 5.77
N VAL A 122 -5.65 -6.51 4.51
CA VAL A 122 -5.37 -5.15 4.05
C VAL A 122 -6.67 -4.43 3.76
N THR A 123 -6.97 -3.40 4.53
CA THR A 123 -8.21 -2.60 4.40
C THR A 123 -7.97 -1.23 3.77
N THR A 124 -6.71 -0.82 3.65
CA THR A 124 -6.32 0.46 3.02
C THR A 124 -5.08 0.26 2.16
N ILE A 125 -5.09 0.78 0.93
CA ILE A 125 -4.00 0.65 -0.03
C ILE A 125 -3.70 1.98 -0.73
N PHE A 126 -2.41 2.24 -0.99
CA PHE A 126 -1.92 3.31 -1.84
C PHE A 126 -1.39 2.69 -3.13
N ASP A 127 -2.11 2.89 -4.23
CA ASP A 127 -1.76 2.33 -5.53
C ASP A 127 -1.12 3.35 -6.45
N HIS A 128 -0.09 2.91 -7.14
CA HIS A 128 0.58 3.66 -8.20
C HIS A 128 0.36 2.92 -9.53
N HIS A 129 -0.63 3.36 -10.31
CA HIS A 129 -1.15 2.66 -11.47
C HIS A 129 -0.50 3.09 -12.78
N ALA A 130 -0.24 2.13 -13.67
CA ALA A 130 0.17 2.36 -15.05
C ALA A 130 -0.56 1.43 -16.01
N SER A 131 -1.17 1.98 -17.05
CA SER A 131 -1.87 1.25 -18.11
C SER A 131 -1.95 2.09 -19.39
N TYR A 132 -0.83 2.29 -20.07
CA TYR A 132 -0.77 3.16 -21.23
C TYR A 132 -1.56 2.67 -22.45
N GLY A 133 -2.00 1.40 -22.45
CA GLY A 133 -3.00 0.91 -23.39
C GLY A 133 -4.43 1.40 -23.11
N GLU A 134 -4.71 1.90 -21.90
CA GLU A 134 -6.01 2.44 -21.46
C GLU A 134 -5.79 3.48 -20.36
N VAL A 135 -5.55 4.74 -20.72
CA VAL A 135 -5.32 5.81 -19.74
C VAL A 135 -6.64 6.38 -19.17
N PRO A 136 -7.60 6.82 -20.01
CA PRO A 136 -8.80 7.48 -19.52
C PRO A 136 -9.69 6.53 -18.69
N ASN A 137 -10.13 7.00 -17.52
CA ASN A 137 -11.01 6.28 -16.59
C ASN A 137 -10.42 5.01 -15.97
N SER A 138 -9.15 4.71 -16.15
CA SER A 138 -8.50 3.54 -15.55
C SER A 138 -8.57 3.57 -14.02
N LEU A 139 -8.38 4.73 -13.40
CA LEU A 139 -8.51 4.89 -11.95
C LEU A 139 -9.95 4.68 -11.45
N SER A 140 -10.97 5.06 -12.23
CA SER A 140 -12.36 4.77 -11.87
C SER A 140 -12.68 3.30 -11.92
N ILE A 141 -12.14 2.56 -12.89
CA ILE A 141 -12.28 1.09 -12.96
C ILE A 141 -11.73 0.46 -11.69
N ILE A 142 -10.56 0.88 -11.23
CA ILE A 142 -9.96 0.40 -9.99
C ILE A 142 -10.82 0.78 -8.78
N ALA A 143 -11.28 2.04 -8.72
CA ALA A 143 -12.11 2.55 -7.62
C ALA A 143 -13.45 1.81 -7.50
N ASP A 144 -14.06 1.43 -8.62
CA ASP A 144 -15.31 0.66 -8.61
C ASP A 144 -15.10 -0.75 -8.03
N VAL A 145 -13.99 -1.40 -8.37
CA VAL A 145 -13.63 -2.68 -7.76
C VAL A 145 -13.28 -2.49 -6.27
N ALA A 146 -12.55 -1.41 -5.92
CA ALA A 146 -12.27 -1.09 -4.52
C ALA A 146 -13.55 -0.97 -3.69
N LYS A 147 -14.57 -0.28 -4.21
CA LYS A 147 -15.90 -0.16 -3.57
C LYS A 147 -16.59 -1.51 -3.42
N GLN A 148 -16.51 -2.38 -4.43
CA GLN A 148 -17.08 -3.73 -4.39
C GLN A 148 -16.48 -4.55 -3.24
N PHE A 149 -15.16 -4.49 -3.04
CA PHE A 149 -14.44 -5.20 -1.98
C PHE A 149 -14.45 -4.43 -0.66
N GLY A 150 -14.75 -3.14 -0.67
CA GLY A 150 -14.77 -2.27 0.49
C GLY A 150 -13.39 -1.80 0.95
N VAL A 151 -12.35 -1.95 0.16
CA VAL A 151 -10.99 -1.52 0.50
C VAL A 151 -10.81 -0.04 0.22
N ARG A 152 -10.35 0.73 1.22
CA ARG A 152 -9.98 2.14 1.05
C ARG A 152 -8.81 2.25 0.10
N SER A 153 -8.90 3.16 -0.86
CA SER A 153 -7.88 3.25 -1.90
C SER A 153 -7.48 4.69 -2.17
N CYS A 154 -6.19 4.97 -2.02
CA CYS A 154 -5.56 6.18 -2.51
C CYS A 154 -4.91 5.84 -3.84
N LEU A 155 -5.42 6.38 -4.95
CA LEU A 155 -5.02 6.01 -6.30
C LEU A 155 -4.32 7.16 -7.00
N CYS A 156 -3.33 6.83 -7.82
CA CYS A 156 -2.74 7.75 -8.76
C CYS A 156 -2.35 7.04 -10.06
N TYR A 157 -2.32 7.80 -11.16
CA TYR A 157 -1.87 7.34 -12.47
C TYR A 157 -0.44 7.80 -12.72
N GLU A 158 0.42 6.92 -13.17
CA GLU A 158 1.81 7.19 -13.49
C GLU A 158 1.95 8.16 -14.67
N VAL A 159 2.50 9.34 -14.43
CA VAL A 159 2.92 10.27 -15.47
C VAL A 159 4.36 9.96 -15.88
N SER A 160 4.62 9.87 -17.18
CA SER A 160 5.95 9.59 -17.74
C SER A 160 6.04 10.10 -19.17
N ASP A 161 7.24 10.46 -19.62
CA ASP A 161 7.51 10.88 -21.00
C ASP A 161 7.73 9.71 -21.95
N ARG A 162 7.78 8.47 -21.44
CA ARG A 162 8.12 7.24 -22.20
C ARG A 162 7.28 7.05 -23.46
N ASN A 163 6.02 7.41 -23.40
CA ASN A 163 5.05 7.21 -24.47
C ASN A 163 4.68 8.52 -25.22
N GLY A 164 5.49 9.57 -25.03
CA GLY A 164 5.33 10.86 -25.69
C GLY A 164 4.35 11.81 -24.99
N VAL A 165 4.33 13.04 -25.49
CA VAL A 165 3.65 14.18 -24.85
C VAL A 165 2.14 13.98 -24.72
N ASP A 166 1.48 13.36 -25.69
CA ASP A 166 0.02 13.16 -25.64
C ASP A 166 -0.37 12.17 -24.53
N GLN A 167 0.37 11.09 -24.37
CA GLN A 167 0.14 10.13 -23.27
C GLN A 167 0.49 10.72 -21.92
N MET A 168 1.56 11.51 -21.83
CA MET A 168 1.90 12.25 -20.62
C MET A 168 0.76 13.19 -20.19
N LYS A 169 0.20 13.96 -21.11
CA LYS A 169 -0.92 14.85 -20.86
C LYS A 169 -2.19 14.10 -20.48
N ALA A 170 -2.46 12.96 -21.11
CA ALA A 170 -3.59 12.10 -20.76
C ALA A 170 -3.45 11.56 -19.32
N ALA A 171 -2.25 11.14 -18.92
CA ALA A 171 -1.96 10.69 -17.56
C ALA A 171 -2.17 11.79 -16.51
N VAL A 172 -1.72 13.01 -16.78
CA VAL A 172 -1.99 14.17 -15.90
C VAL A 172 -3.50 14.44 -15.81
N ALA A 173 -4.19 14.42 -16.94
CA ALA A 173 -5.63 14.65 -16.98
C ALA A 173 -6.42 13.58 -16.20
N GLU A 174 -5.99 12.32 -16.25
CA GLU A 174 -6.60 11.22 -15.48
C GLU A 174 -6.44 11.42 -13.97
N ASN A 175 -5.24 11.81 -13.49
CA ASN A 175 -5.03 12.14 -12.09
C ASN A 175 -5.94 13.29 -11.61
N VAL A 176 -6.03 14.36 -12.40
CA VAL A 176 -6.87 15.52 -12.08
C VAL A 176 -8.36 15.16 -12.10
N ARG A 177 -8.79 14.39 -13.10
CA ARG A 177 -10.16 13.90 -13.21
C ARG A 177 -10.54 13.04 -12.00
N PHE A 178 -9.69 12.05 -11.68
CA PHE A 178 -9.93 11.15 -10.57
C PHE A 178 -9.85 11.89 -9.21
N GLY A 179 -8.99 12.88 -9.06
CA GLY A 179 -8.94 13.73 -7.88
C GLY A 179 -10.29 14.40 -7.56
N LYS A 180 -11.03 14.81 -8.59
CA LYS A 180 -12.39 15.36 -8.44
C LYS A 180 -13.41 14.28 -8.08
N GLU A 181 -13.27 13.07 -8.64
CA GLU A 181 -14.12 11.91 -8.32
C GLU A 181 -13.92 11.46 -6.88
N ALA A 182 -12.69 11.30 -6.42
CA ALA A 182 -12.36 10.85 -5.07
C ALA A 182 -12.94 11.77 -3.98
N LYS A 183 -13.02 13.06 -4.24
CA LYS A 183 -13.65 14.02 -3.31
C LYS A 183 -15.14 13.77 -3.05
N GLN A 184 -15.82 12.94 -3.84
CA GLN A 184 -17.22 12.58 -3.63
C GLN A 184 -17.40 11.50 -2.57
N ASP A 185 -16.32 10.75 -2.26
CA ASP A 185 -16.32 9.70 -1.24
C ASP A 185 -15.00 9.71 -0.44
N PRO A 186 -14.70 10.82 0.27
CA PRO A 186 -13.40 11.07 0.88
C PRO A 186 -13.06 10.14 2.05
N SER A 187 -14.04 9.39 2.53
CA SER A 187 -13.84 8.37 3.55
C SER A 187 -13.26 7.08 2.99
N ARG A 188 -13.47 6.78 1.70
CA ARG A 188 -13.06 5.53 1.03
C ARG A 188 -12.08 5.74 -0.10
N LEU A 189 -12.13 6.88 -0.78
CA LEU A 189 -11.28 7.20 -1.92
C LEU A 189 -10.44 8.43 -1.65
N ALA A 190 -9.18 8.35 -2.05
CA ALA A 190 -8.25 9.48 -2.09
C ALA A 190 -7.47 9.45 -3.41
N ALA A 191 -6.88 10.55 -3.77
CA ALA A 191 -6.11 10.69 -4.99
C ALA A 191 -4.78 11.40 -4.75
N MET A 192 -3.78 10.98 -5.52
CA MET A 192 -2.49 11.67 -5.62
C MET A 192 -2.20 11.95 -7.10
N MET A 193 -1.18 12.76 -7.37
CA MET A 193 -0.58 12.92 -8.69
C MET A 193 0.57 11.92 -8.81
N GLY A 194 0.37 10.86 -9.57
CA GLY A 194 1.39 9.84 -9.80
C GLY A 194 2.47 10.31 -10.77
N LEU A 195 3.72 10.07 -10.44
CA LEU A 195 4.87 10.32 -11.31
C LEU A 195 5.75 9.07 -11.32
N HIS A 196 6.29 8.67 -12.48
CA HIS A 196 7.11 7.48 -12.51
C HIS A 196 8.41 7.69 -11.69
N ALA A 197 9.46 8.25 -12.30
CA ALA A 197 10.74 8.48 -11.65
C ALA A 197 11.48 9.62 -12.34
N SER A 198 12.53 10.16 -11.71
CA SER A 198 13.27 11.33 -12.25
C SER A 198 13.75 11.10 -13.68
N PHE A 199 14.27 9.92 -14.01
CA PHE A 199 14.85 9.62 -15.32
C PHE A 199 13.84 9.52 -16.47
N THR A 200 12.54 9.40 -16.16
CA THR A 200 11.47 9.35 -17.16
C THR A 200 10.64 10.62 -17.25
N LEU A 201 11.06 11.68 -16.60
CA LEU A 201 10.36 12.97 -16.50
C LEU A 201 11.28 14.12 -16.92
N SER A 202 10.93 14.83 -17.98
CA SER A 202 11.60 16.07 -18.36
C SER A 202 11.27 17.22 -17.39
N SER A 203 12.00 18.31 -17.47
CA SER A 203 11.68 19.52 -16.69
C SER A 203 10.37 20.13 -17.16
N GLU A 204 10.13 20.10 -18.46
CA GLU A 204 8.89 20.55 -19.10
C GLU A 204 7.66 19.76 -18.58
N THR A 205 7.82 18.45 -18.40
CA THR A 205 6.76 17.60 -17.82
C THR A 205 6.51 17.92 -16.37
N LEU A 206 7.55 18.12 -15.55
CA LEU A 206 7.37 18.54 -14.15
C LEU A 206 6.67 19.91 -14.05
N ASP A 207 7.00 20.87 -14.94
CA ASP A 207 6.32 22.16 -14.98
C ASP A 207 4.85 22.02 -15.44
N TYR A 208 4.58 21.17 -16.44
CA TYR A 208 3.24 20.88 -16.90
C TYR A 208 2.39 20.25 -15.79
N VAL A 209 2.91 19.27 -15.08
CA VAL A 209 2.24 18.61 -13.95
C VAL A 209 1.86 19.62 -12.87
N LYS A 210 2.80 20.49 -12.47
CA LYS A 210 2.52 21.54 -11.45
C LYS A 210 1.45 22.51 -11.91
N ALA A 211 1.54 22.95 -13.17
CA ALA A 211 0.56 23.91 -13.73
C ALA A 211 -0.85 23.34 -13.80
N HIS A 212 -1.02 22.03 -13.89
CA HIS A 212 -2.33 21.36 -13.97
C HIS A 212 -2.79 20.71 -12.66
N ASN A 213 -1.99 20.76 -11.59
CA ASN A 213 -2.35 20.27 -10.25
C ASN A 213 -3.08 21.36 -9.43
N GLU A 214 -4.18 21.90 -9.97
CA GLU A 214 -4.96 22.98 -9.34
C GLU A 214 -5.53 22.57 -7.98
N ASP A 215 -5.90 21.29 -7.82
CA ASP A 215 -6.45 20.74 -6.58
C ASP A 215 -5.37 20.45 -5.51
N GLN A 216 -4.11 20.75 -5.79
CA GLN A 216 -2.96 20.52 -4.91
C GLN A 216 -2.89 19.08 -4.36
N LEU A 217 -3.12 18.11 -5.23
CA LEU A 217 -2.90 16.70 -4.92
C LEU A 217 -1.44 16.49 -4.49
N GLY A 218 -1.22 15.66 -3.49
CA GLY A 218 0.12 15.21 -3.15
C GLY A 218 0.74 14.40 -4.29
N TYR A 219 2.06 14.28 -4.31
CA TYR A 219 2.77 13.52 -5.35
C TYR A 219 3.19 12.15 -4.84
N HIS A 220 3.03 11.12 -5.69
CA HIS A 220 3.54 9.78 -5.44
C HIS A 220 4.53 9.42 -6.55
N VAL A 221 5.80 9.22 -6.21
CA VAL A 221 6.89 9.09 -7.18
C VAL A 221 7.95 8.11 -6.70
N HIS A 222 8.51 7.29 -7.60
CA HIS A 222 9.67 6.45 -7.29
C HIS A 222 10.94 7.33 -7.30
N VAL A 223 11.78 7.18 -6.29
CA VAL A 223 12.93 8.08 -6.09
C VAL A 223 14.17 7.26 -5.80
N ALA A 224 15.17 7.38 -6.66
CA ALA A 224 16.48 6.76 -6.49
C ALA A 224 16.36 5.25 -6.14
N GLU A 225 15.47 4.53 -6.80
CA GLU A 225 15.27 3.09 -6.63
C GLU A 225 16.47 2.33 -7.19
N GLY A 226 16.76 2.50 -8.47
CA GLY A 226 17.94 1.93 -9.12
C GLY A 226 19.07 2.95 -9.31
N PRO A 227 20.30 2.48 -9.50
CA PRO A 227 21.44 3.36 -9.79
C PRO A 227 21.26 4.14 -11.10
N GLU A 228 20.44 3.66 -12.02
CA GLU A 228 20.14 4.29 -13.30
C GLU A 228 19.44 5.65 -13.12
N ASP A 229 18.48 5.74 -12.18
CA ASP A 229 17.80 7.00 -11.88
C ASP A 229 18.78 8.07 -11.37
N VAL A 230 19.71 7.65 -10.52
CA VAL A 230 20.76 8.55 -9.99
C VAL A 230 21.75 8.98 -11.09
N ALA A 231 22.17 8.04 -11.93
CA ALA A 231 23.12 8.32 -13.02
C ALA A 231 22.51 9.28 -14.04
N ASP A 232 21.30 9.00 -14.51
CA ASP A 232 20.57 9.84 -15.47
C ASP A 232 20.35 11.27 -14.93
N SER A 233 19.90 11.38 -13.67
CA SER A 233 19.65 12.67 -13.05
C SER A 233 20.92 13.51 -12.90
N LYS A 234 22.05 12.88 -12.54
CA LYS A 234 23.34 13.55 -12.45
C LYS A 234 23.87 13.97 -13.83
N GLU A 235 23.73 13.12 -14.84
CA GLU A 235 24.18 13.41 -16.20
C GLU A 235 23.40 14.56 -16.83
N LYS A 236 22.06 14.52 -16.76
CA LYS A 236 21.19 15.49 -17.43
C LYS A 236 21.05 16.81 -16.67
N TYR A 237 21.01 16.75 -15.34
CA TYR A 237 20.63 17.89 -14.50
C TYR A 237 21.72 18.31 -13.50
N GLY A 238 22.82 17.57 -13.38
CA GLY A 238 23.90 17.86 -12.44
C GLY A 238 23.54 17.66 -10.96
N MET A 239 22.45 16.96 -10.64
CA MET A 239 21.94 16.80 -9.29
C MET A 239 21.32 15.39 -9.06
N THR A 240 21.09 15.04 -7.79
CA THR A 240 20.43 13.79 -7.44
C THR A 240 18.92 13.84 -7.74
N PRO A 241 18.23 12.70 -7.90
CA PRO A 241 16.77 12.66 -8.07
C PRO A 241 16.02 13.37 -6.96
N VAL A 242 16.45 13.20 -5.70
CA VAL A 242 15.82 13.86 -4.54
C VAL A 242 15.96 15.39 -4.67
N ARG A 243 17.17 15.89 -4.89
CA ARG A 243 17.41 17.34 -5.05
C ARG A 243 16.55 17.91 -6.18
N ARG A 244 16.55 17.26 -7.34
CA ARG A 244 15.79 17.68 -8.50
C ARG A 244 14.29 17.79 -8.20
N LEU A 245 13.72 16.76 -7.59
CA LEU A 245 12.28 16.72 -7.29
C LEU A 245 11.89 17.69 -6.16
N VAL A 246 12.79 17.94 -5.19
CA VAL A 246 12.58 18.97 -4.16
C VAL A 246 12.63 20.38 -4.78
N GLU A 247 13.64 20.67 -5.60
CA GLU A 247 13.78 21.98 -6.27
C GLU A 247 12.63 22.23 -7.26
N ALA A 248 12.15 21.19 -7.92
CA ALA A 248 10.96 21.24 -8.76
C ALA A 248 9.64 21.42 -7.98
N GLY A 249 9.65 21.33 -6.64
CA GLY A 249 8.45 21.46 -5.82
C GLY A 249 7.53 20.22 -5.85
N ILE A 250 8.05 19.07 -6.25
CA ILE A 250 7.32 17.78 -6.27
C ILE A 250 7.36 17.13 -4.89
N LEU A 251 8.52 17.02 -4.27
CA LEU A 251 8.64 16.45 -2.93
C LEU A 251 8.30 17.48 -1.87
N GLY A 252 7.24 17.24 -1.12
CA GLY A 252 6.70 18.12 -0.08
C GLY A 252 5.87 17.34 0.95
N PRO A 253 5.17 18.04 1.88
CA PRO A 253 4.51 17.42 3.02
C PRO A 253 3.45 16.35 2.68
N LYS A 254 2.80 16.45 1.52
CA LYS A 254 1.81 15.46 1.04
C LYS A 254 2.38 14.50 0.01
N SER A 255 3.71 14.42 -0.14
CA SER A 255 4.33 13.54 -1.14
C SER A 255 4.82 12.25 -0.52
N ILE A 256 4.75 11.19 -1.33
CA ILE A 256 5.31 9.87 -1.06
C ILE A 256 6.45 9.63 -2.04
N ALA A 257 7.65 9.40 -1.52
CA ALA A 257 8.83 8.97 -2.26
C ALA A 257 8.99 7.45 -2.07
N GLY A 258 8.72 6.69 -3.12
CA GLY A 258 8.94 5.24 -3.13
C GLY A 258 10.43 4.90 -3.08
N HIS A 259 10.78 3.84 -2.38
CA HIS A 259 12.12 3.22 -2.30
C HIS A 259 13.19 4.08 -1.61
N CYS A 260 13.72 5.11 -2.23
CA CYS A 260 14.85 5.91 -1.70
C CYS A 260 16.08 5.05 -1.34
N VAL A 261 16.45 4.10 -2.21
CA VAL A 261 17.58 3.17 -2.00
C VAL A 261 18.92 3.89 -2.10
N HIS A 262 19.12 4.64 -3.19
CA HIS A 262 20.40 5.28 -3.52
C HIS A 262 20.44 6.76 -3.14
N VAL A 263 20.07 7.07 -1.88
CA VAL A 263 20.07 8.45 -1.36
C VAL A 263 21.36 8.78 -0.61
N THR A 264 21.85 10.00 -0.78
CA THR A 264 23.01 10.53 -0.09
C THR A 264 22.62 11.17 1.26
N ASP A 265 23.62 11.57 2.08
CA ASP A 265 23.36 12.32 3.32
C ASP A 265 22.69 13.67 3.05
N GLU A 266 23.08 14.33 1.94
CA GLU A 266 22.42 15.57 1.52
C GLU A 266 20.96 15.34 1.11
N ASP A 267 20.67 14.22 0.43
CA ASP A 267 19.31 13.85 0.05
C ASP A 267 18.43 13.59 1.29
N VAL A 268 18.98 12.93 2.31
CA VAL A 268 18.29 12.73 3.59
C VAL A 268 17.94 14.07 4.25
N ALA A 269 18.86 15.03 4.24
CA ALA A 269 18.60 16.37 4.76
C ALA A 269 17.50 17.10 3.95
N LEU A 270 17.48 16.92 2.62
CA LEU A 270 16.45 17.49 1.74
C LEU A 270 15.08 16.82 1.96
N LEU A 271 15.01 15.50 2.07
CA LEU A 271 13.78 14.76 2.39
C LEU A 271 13.20 15.21 3.73
N LYS A 272 14.04 15.33 4.77
CA LYS A 272 13.62 15.89 6.06
C LYS A 272 13.04 17.30 5.93
N LYS A 273 13.76 18.19 5.24
CA LYS A 273 13.34 19.59 5.05
C LYS A 273 12.04 19.71 4.25
N SER A 274 11.87 18.89 3.23
CA SER A 274 10.66 18.86 2.40
C SER A 274 9.46 18.26 3.12
N GLN A 275 9.65 17.50 4.20
CA GLN A 275 8.64 16.71 4.91
C GLN A 275 7.99 15.62 4.03
N ALA A 276 8.61 15.23 2.92
CA ALA A 276 8.17 14.11 2.12
C ALA A 276 8.25 12.80 2.93
N LYS A 277 7.27 11.92 2.73
CA LYS A 277 7.28 10.59 3.31
C LYS A 277 8.04 9.65 2.40
N VAL A 278 8.69 8.66 2.99
CA VAL A 278 9.36 7.58 2.25
C VAL A 278 8.58 6.28 2.47
N VAL A 279 8.50 5.43 1.45
CA VAL A 279 7.96 4.07 1.60
C VAL A 279 9.03 3.07 1.20
N HIS A 280 9.36 2.19 2.16
CA HIS A 280 10.27 1.08 1.98
C HIS A 280 9.52 -0.15 1.44
N ASN A 281 10.04 -0.75 0.35
CA ASN A 281 9.45 -1.90 -0.32
C ASN A 281 10.49 -3.04 -0.34
N PRO A 282 10.67 -3.78 0.76
CA PRO A 282 11.83 -4.64 0.93
C PRO A 282 11.90 -5.77 -0.10
N GLU A 283 10.80 -6.46 -0.39
CA GLU A 283 10.78 -7.57 -1.35
C GLU A 283 11.12 -7.10 -2.76
N SER A 284 10.56 -5.95 -3.17
CA SER A 284 10.81 -5.38 -4.49
C SER A 284 12.27 -4.97 -4.64
N ASN A 285 12.80 -4.24 -3.66
CA ASN A 285 14.20 -3.81 -3.68
C ASN A 285 15.15 -5.01 -3.80
N MET A 286 14.88 -6.09 -3.06
CA MET A 286 15.67 -7.33 -3.12
C MET A 286 15.46 -8.08 -4.45
N GLY A 287 14.22 -8.23 -4.88
CA GLY A 287 13.86 -8.97 -6.09
C GLY A 287 14.35 -8.30 -7.37
N ASN A 288 14.37 -6.97 -7.41
CA ASN A 288 14.94 -6.19 -8.50
C ASN A 288 16.47 -6.01 -8.39
N ALA A 289 17.08 -6.54 -7.31
CA ALA A 289 18.51 -6.46 -7.03
C ALA A 289 19.05 -5.01 -7.02
N VAL A 290 18.23 -4.02 -6.62
CA VAL A 290 18.62 -2.60 -6.60
C VAL A 290 19.35 -2.19 -5.32
N GLY A 291 19.39 -3.06 -4.33
CA GLY A 291 19.99 -2.78 -3.02
C GLY A 291 18.94 -2.66 -1.91
N THR A 292 19.24 -1.90 -0.88
CA THR A 292 18.34 -1.74 0.26
C THR A 292 18.28 -0.30 0.75
N THR A 293 17.11 0.14 1.15
CA THR A 293 16.91 1.45 1.77
C THR A 293 17.50 1.46 3.18
N ASP A 294 18.36 2.40 3.51
CA ASP A 294 18.84 2.58 4.89
C ASP A 294 17.73 3.23 5.75
N ILE A 295 16.79 2.40 6.19
CA ILE A 295 15.63 2.84 6.97
C ILE A 295 16.03 3.44 8.32
N LEU A 296 17.13 2.98 8.94
CA LEU A 296 17.58 3.52 10.21
C LEU A 296 18.04 4.96 10.05
N LYS A 297 18.84 5.25 9.05
CA LYS A 297 19.31 6.60 8.72
C LYS A 297 18.15 7.57 8.45
N LEU A 298 17.13 7.12 7.73
CA LEU A 298 15.95 7.94 7.44
C LEU A 298 15.11 8.20 8.70
N LEU A 299 14.85 7.18 9.51
CA LEU A 299 14.11 7.28 10.76
C LEU A 299 14.84 8.13 11.80
N ASP A 300 16.16 7.95 11.96
CA ASP A 300 17.01 8.75 12.87
C ASP A 300 17.03 10.23 12.45
N ALA A 301 16.93 10.49 11.17
CA ALA A 301 16.77 11.86 10.67
C ALA A 301 15.38 12.45 10.99
N GLY A 302 14.41 11.66 11.46
CA GLY A 302 13.04 12.06 11.75
C GLY A 302 12.13 12.11 10.52
N ILE A 303 12.47 11.37 9.45
CA ILE A 303 11.64 11.20 8.27
C ILE A 303 10.58 10.14 8.57
N THR A 304 9.33 10.37 8.16
CA THR A 304 8.29 9.36 8.23
C THR A 304 8.54 8.30 7.14
N VAL A 305 8.97 7.10 7.55
CA VAL A 305 9.19 5.96 6.66
C VAL A 305 8.07 4.95 6.87
N GLY A 306 7.29 4.67 5.85
CA GLY A 306 6.26 3.64 5.83
C GLY A 306 6.76 2.33 5.21
N LEU A 307 5.88 1.31 5.24
CA LEU A 307 6.11 0.00 4.64
C LEU A 307 5.10 -0.24 3.53
N GLY A 308 5.57 -0.62 2.37
CA GLY A 308 4.78 -1.01 1.21
C GLY A 308 5.22 -2.37 0.67
N THR A 309 4.50 -2.87 -0.32
CA THR A 309 4.76 -4.18 -0.94
C THR A 309 5.17 -4.07 -2.40
N ASP A 310 5.04 -2.87 -3.00
CA ASP A 310 5.21 -2.72 -4.44
C ASP A 310 4.31 -3.73 -5.21
N GLY A 311 4.74 -4.25 -6.34
CA GLY A 311 4.02 -5.29 -7.09
C GLY A 311 4.24 -6.73 -6.60
N TYR A 312 4.83 -6.97 -5.43
CA TYR A 312 5.28 -8.29 -4.99
C TYR A 312 4.23 -9.10 -4.25
N THR A 313 3.59 -8.52 -3.24
CA THR A 313 2.65 -9.25 -2.36
C THR A 313 1.51 -8.36 -1.88
N ASN A 314 0.43 -8.99 -1.38
CA ASN A 314 -0.61 -8.29 -0.61
C ASN A 314 -0.50 -8.62 0.89
N ASP A 315 0.54 -9.33 1.32
CA ASP A 315 0.74 -9.73 2.71
C ASP A 315 1.68 -8.78 3.44
N MET A 316 1.11 -7.84 4.20
CA MET A 316 1.89 -6.86 4.97
C MET A 316 2.70 -7.49 6.11
N LEU A 317 2.31 -8.69 6.61
CA LEU A 317 3.11 -9.41 7.62
C LEU A 317 4.33 -10.10 6.99
N GLU A 318 4.25 -10.50 5.71
CA GLU A 318 5.40 -10.94 4.93
C GLU A 318 6.41 -9.79 4.79
N SER A 319 5.99 -8.63 4.29
CA SER A 319 6.85 -7.44 4.16
C SER A 319 7.42 -6.99 5.51
N TYR A 320 6.63 -7.10 6.59
CA TYR A 320 7.09 -6.83 7.95
C TYR A 320 8.26 -7.74 8.35
N LYS A 321 8.15 -9.04 8.10
CA LYS A 321 9.19 -10.01 8.39
C LYS A 321 10.43 -9.79 7.53
N VAL A 322 10.25 -9.57 6.22
CA VAL A 322 11.35 -9.32 5.29
C VAL A 322 12.10 -8.05 5.67
N ALA A 323 11.41 -6.94 5.94
CA ALA A 323 12.04 -5.68 6.38
C ALA A 323 12.85 -5.86 7.67
N ASN A 324 12.31 -6.61 8.65
CA ASN A 324 13.02 -6.87 9.91
C ASN A 324 14.30 -7.71 9.71
N CYS A 325 14.25 -8.74 8.87
CA CYS A 325 15.42 -9.54 8.56
C CYS A 325 16.45 -8.76 7.74
N LEU A 326 15.97 -8.01 6.75
CA LEU A 326 16.82 -7.25 5.83
C LEU A 326 17.63 -6.17 6.55
N VAL A 327 17.00 -5.36 7.41
CA VAL A 327 17.72 -4.31 8.15
C VAL A 327 18.81 -4.89 9.06
N LYS A 328 18.57 -6.05 9.68
CA LYS A 328 19.59 -6.73 10.49
C LYS A 328 20.74 -7.26 9.66
N HIS A 329 20.40 -7.83 8.50
CA HIS A 329 21.37 -8.37 7.55
C HIS A 329 22.30 -7.28 7.03
N GLU A 330 21.74 -6.20 6.51
CA GLU A 330 22.50 -5.07 5.94
C GLU A 330 23.34 -4.33 6.98
N GLN A 331 22.78 -4.12 8.16
CA GLN A 331 23.50 -3.41 9.23
C GLN A 331 24.47 -4.29 10.00
N HIS A 332 24.46 -5.61 9.82
CA HIS A 332 25.21 -6.59 10.64
C HIS A 332 24.97 -6.40 12.16
N LYS A 333 23.76 -6.00 12.56
CA LYS A 333 23.39 -5.70 13.95
C LYS A 333 22.11 -6.45 14.34
N PRO A 334 22.16 -7.40 15.28
CA PRO A 334 20.97 -8.20 15.65
C PRO A 334 19.93 -7.42 16.47
N TYR A 335 20.27 -6.27 17.02
CA TYR A 335 19.44 -5.49 17.91
C TYR A 335 18.61 -4.40 17.21
N VAL A 336 18.80 -4.14 15.91
CA VAL A 336 18.02 -3.17 15.13
C VAL A 336 16.74 -3.79 14.56
N GLY A 337 15.79 -2.96 14.13
CA GLY A 337 14.55 -3.39 13.46
C GLY A 337 13.43 -3.85 14.39
N TRP A 338 13.67 -3.99 15.69
CA TRP A 338 12.66 -4.45 16.64
C TRP A 338 11.58 -3.42 16.95
N GLY A 339 11.95 -2.14 17.01
CA GLY A 339 11.03 -1.02 17.20
C GLY A 339 10.71 -0.33 15.87
N GLU A 340 11.72 -0.16 15.03
CA GLU A 340 11.65 0.64 13.82
C GLU A 340 10.67 0.04 12.79
N VAL A 341 10.78 -1.25 12.51
CA VAL A 341 9.93 -1.89 11.48
C VAL A 341 8.46 -1.98 11.89
N PRO A 342 8.10 -2.41 13.15
CA PRO A 342 6.71 -2.29 13.58
C PRO A 342 6.20 -0.84 13.54
N HIS A 343 7.03 0.15 13.90
CA HIS A 343 6.66 1.57 13.84
C HIS A 343 6.34 2.00 12.39
N MET A 344 7.10 1.52 11.40
CA MET A 344 6.81 1.77 9.98
C MET A 344 5.43 1.22 9.59
N LEU A 345 5.16 -0.06 9.91
CA LEU A 345 3.92 -0.73 9.51
C LEU A 345 2.69 -0.17 10.21
N PHE A 346 2.75 0.00 11.53
CA PHE A 346 1.54 0.28 12.32
C PHE A 346 1.32 1.77 12.57
N GLU A 347 2.38 2.54 12.87
CA GLU A 347 2.25 3.95 13.21
C GLU A 347 2.44 4.86 12.00
N ASN A 348 3.49 4.65 11.20
CA ASN A 348 3.79 5.54 10.08
C ASN A 348 2.83 5.35 8.91
N ASN A 349 2.47 4.09 8.54
CA ASN A 349 1.45 3.85 7.53
C ASN A 349 0.10 4.45 7.95
N ARG A 350 -0.28 4.30 9.24
CA ARG A 350 -1.47 4.94 9.80
C ARG A 350 -1.41 6.46 9.69
N LYS A 351 -0.28 7.07 10.09
CA LYS A 351 -0.08 8.52 10.00
C LYS A 351 -0.24 9.01 8.57
N MET A 352 0.37 8.32 7.60
CA MET A 352 0.23 8.66 6.19
C MET A 352 -1.21 8.54 5.72
N ALA A 353 -1.90 7.42 6.00
CA ALA A 353 -3.27 7.23 5.55
C ALA A 353 -4.23 8.30 6.10
N ASN A 354 -4.09 8.65 7.37
CA ASN A 354 -4.94 9.67 8.00
C ASN A 354 -4.70 11.12 7.50
N GLU A 355 -3.72 11.35 6.63
CA GLU A 355 -3.55 12.62 5.93
C GLU A 355 -4.38 12.69 4.63
N PHE A 356 -4.87 11.56 4.13
CA PHE A 356 -5.55 11.47 2.84
C PHE A 356 -7.04 11.14 2.95
N PHE A 357 -7.46 10.41 3.99
CA PHE A 357 -8.86 10.00 4.16
C PHE A 357 -9.56 10.82 5.24
N ASP A 358 -10.85 11.15 5.01
CA ASP A 358 -11.69 11.88 5.98
C ASP A 358 -12.31 10.91 7.00
N THR A 359 -11.48 10.02 7.54
CA THR A 359 -11.82 9.09 8.61
C THR A 359 -10.55 8.58 9.28
N THR A 360 -10.61 8.20 10.55
CA THR A 360 -9.46 7.65 11.27
C THR A 360 -9.34 6.16 11.00
N VAL A 361 -8.20 5.70 10.44
CA VAL A 361 -7.88 4.29 10.13
C VAL A 361 -6.67 3.78 10.89
N GLY A 362 -6.45 2.47 10.91
CA GLY A 362 -5.24 1.83 11.47
C GLY A 362 -5.15 1.84 12.99
N ILE A 363 -6.27 2.03 13.67
CA ILE A 363 -6.38 2.02 15.13
C ILE A 363 -7.77 1.54 15.54
N LEU A 364 -7.86 0.76 16.62
CA LEU A 364 -9.15 0.41 17.21
C LEU A 364 -9.46 1.33 18.36
N LYS A 365 -10.35 2.28 18.13
CA LYS A 365 -10.92 3.16 19.17
C LYS A 365 -12.27 3.71 18.73
N LYS A 366 -13.04 4.18 19.70
CA LYS A 366 -14.34 4.81 19.45
C LYS A 366 -14.22 5.96 18.45
N GLY A 367 -15.07 5.94 17.42
CA GLY A 367 -15.12 6.94 16.34
C GLY A 367 -14.16 6.66 15.18
N ALA A 368 -13.26 5.67 15.28
CA ALA A 368 -12.44 5.23 14.15
C ALA A 368 -13.25 4.41 13.14
N ALA A 369 -12.76 4.33 11.93
CA ALA A 369 -13.32 3.45 10.91
C ALA A 369 -13.35 1.99 11.39
N ALA A 370 -14.42 1.29 11.08
CA ALA A 370 -14.55 -0.11 11.42
C ALA A 370 -13.82 -1.01 10.40
N ASP A 371 -12.51 -0.84 10.34
CA ASP A 371 -11.56 -1.65 9.59
C ASP A 371 -10.86 -2.59 10.58
N VAL A 372 -11.36 -3.80 10.71
CA VAL A 372 -10.97 -4.73 11.78
C VAL A 372 -10.68 -6.11 11.19
N ILE A 373 -9.60 -6.73 11.63
CA ILE A 373 -9.21 -8.08 11.23
C ILE A 373 -9.10 -9.01 12.43
N VAL A 374 -9.24 -10.31 12.19
CA VAL A 374 -8.93 -11.36 13.15
C VAL A 374 -7.82 -12.23 12.60
N LEU A 375 -6.76 -12.38 13.38
CA LEU A 375 -5.73 -13.39 13.14
C LEU A 375 -6.06 -14.63 14.00
N ASP A 376 -6.18 -15.80 13.37
CA ASP A 376 -6.27 -17.09 14.07
C ASP A 376 -4.90 -17.45 14.65
N TYR A 377 -4.56 -16.76 15.73
CA TYR A 377 -3.27 -16.89 16.38
C TYR A 377 -3.45 -17.10 17.88
N ALA A 378 -3.22 -18.31 18.33
CA ALA A 378 -3.14 -18.65 19.75
C ALA A 378 -1.67 -18.50 20.20
N ALA A 379 -1.41 -17.52 21.07
CA ALA A 379 -0.06 -17.26 21.55
C ALA A 379 0.49 -18.44 22.34
N PRO A 380 1.59 -19.08 21.89
CA PRO A 380 2.17 -20.26 22.58
C PRO A 380 2.97 -19.89 23.84
N THR A 381 3.23 -18.60 24.05
CA THR A 381 3.94 -18.01 25.19
C THR A 381 3.16 -16.81 25.70
N PRO A 382 3.46 -16.31 26.92
CA PRO A 382 2.74 -15.12 27.44
C PRO A 382 2.77 -13.95 26.46
N LEU A 383 1.59 -13.40 26.18
CA LEU A 383 1.37 -12.27 25.28
C LEU A 383 1.09 -11.02 26.11
N ASP A 384 1.83 -9.94 25.87
CA ASP A 384 1.61 -8.63 26.46
C ASP A 384 1.94 -7.48 25.50
N GLU A 385 1.74 -6.25 25.93
CA GLU A 385 1.97 -5.05 25.15
C GLU A 385 3.43 -4.86 24.67
N ASN A 386 4.39 -5.44 25.36
CA ASN A 386 5.81 -5.29 25.06
C ASN A 386 6.29 -6.32 24.02
N ASN A 387 5.57 -7.42 23.84
CA ASN A 387 6.01 -8.53 23.01
C ASN A 387 5.10 -8.86 21.82
N ILE A 388 3.92 -8.20 21.69
CA ILE A 388 2.98 -8.45 20.60
C ILE A 388 3.63 -8.36 19.20
N ASN A 389 4.55 -7.42 19.00
CA ASN A 389 5.26 -7.26 17.72
C ASN A 389 6.16 -8.46 17.42
N GLY A 390 6.77 -9.06 18.46
CA GLY A 390 7.53 -10.30 18.35
C GLY A 390 6.65 -11.51 18.00
N HIS A 391 5.46 -11.62 18.63
CA HIS A 391 4.48 -12.66 18.29
C HIS A 391 4.05 -12.57 16.82
N LEU A 392 3.76 -11.37 16.31
CA LEU A 392 3.41 -11.17 14.91
C LEU A 392 4.58 -11.52 13.99
N LEU A 393 5.80 -11.06 14.31
CA LEU A 393 6.99 -11.28 13.49
C LEU A 393 7.33 -12.77 13.31
N PHE A 394 7.25 -13.54 14.38
CA PHE A 394 7.67 -14.95 14.36
C PHE A 394 6.52 -15.93 14.14
N GLY A 395 5.30 -15.55 14.49
CA GLY A 395 4.17 -16.47 14.56
C GLY A 395 3.07 -16.25 13.55
N ALA A 396 3.05 -15.13 12.80
CA ALA A 396 1.94 -14.81 11.91
C ALA A 396 2.41 -14.44 10.48
N ASN A 397 1.50 -14.62 9.54
CA ASN A 397 1.55 -14.13 8.16
C ASN A 397 0.10 -13.94 7.68
N GLY A 398 -0.12 -13.49 6.45
CA GLY A 398 -1.47 -13.26 5.92
C GLY A 398 -2.40 -14.47 5.96
N MET A 399 -1.87 -15.69 5.94
CA MET A 399 -2.69 -16.91 6.05
C MET A 399 -3.41 -17.06 7.40
N TYR A 400 -2.94 -16.39 8.45
CA TYR A 400 -3.61 -16.35 9.76
C TYR A 400 -4.80 -15.40 9.80
N VAL A 401 -4.99 -14.52 8.83
CA VAL A 401 -6.16 -13.65 8.75
C VAL A 401 -7.39 -14.49 8.41
N VAL A 402 -8.31 -14.66 9.34
CA VAL A 402 -9.53 -15.47 9.16
C VAL A 402 -10.78 -14.61 8.99
N THR A 403 -10.79 -13.39 9.53
CA THR A 403 -11.91 -12.46 9.40
C THR A 403 -11.38 -11.08 9.00
N THR A 404 -12.05 -10.45 8.04
CA THR A 404 -11.78 -9.08 7.60
C THR A 404 -13.08 -8.31 7.52
N ILE A 405 -13.19 -7.26 8.35
CA ILE A 405 -14.26 -6.27 8.30
C ILE A 405 -13.63 -5.00 7.74
N SER A 406 -14.19 -4.48 6.69
CA SER A 406 -13.72 -3.24 6.07
C SER A 406 -14.89 -2.28 5.90
N ASP A 407 -14.71 -1.03 6.33
CA ASP A 407 -15.76 -0.01 6.35
C ASP A 407 -17.06 -0.49 7.07
N GLY A 408 -16.87 -1.25 8.15
CA GLY A 408 -17.96 -1.82 8.96
C GLY A 408 -18.72 -3.01 8.36
N VAL A 409 -18.33 -3.44 7.15
CA VAL A 409 -18.94 -4.56 6.45
C VAL A 409 -18.03 -5.79 6.54
N PRO A 410 -18.51 -6.93 7.07
CA PRO A 410 -17.78 -8.19 6.99
C PRO A 410 -17.54 -8.57 5.52
N ARG A 411 -16.27 -8.71 5.13
CA ARG A 411 -15.84 -9.11 3.78
C ARG A 411 -15.37 -10.56 3.76
N MET A 412 -14.84 -11.02 4.88
CA MET A 412 -14.47 -12.42 5.10
C MET A 412 -14.73 -12.78 6.56
N ILE A 413 -15.34 -13.93 6.81
CA ILE A 413 -15.55 -14.53 8.15
C ILE A 413 -15.10 -15.99 8.06
N ASP A 414 -14.25 -16.43 8.98
CA ASP A 414 -13.70 -17.79 9.04
C ASP A 414 -13.16 -18.27 7.67
N ARG A 415 -12.38 -17.43 6.99
CA ARG A 415 -11.82 -17.64 5.65
C ARG A 415 -12.88 -17.80 4.54
N LYS A 416 -14.12 -17.44 4.80
CA LYS A 416 -15.22 -17.45 3.80
C LYS A 416 -15.56 -16.03 3.40
N LEU A 417 -15.37 -15.69 2.15
CA LEU A 417 -15.75 -14.39 1.59
C LEU A 417 -17.25 -14.16 1.70
N GLN A 418 -17.63 -12.92 2.00
CA GLN A 418 -19.01 -12.50 2.15
C GLN A 418 -19.42 -11.64 0.95
N GLY A 419 -20.45 -12.09 0.22
CA GLY A 419 -20.97 -11.35 -0.95
C GLY A 419 -20.02 -11.32 -2.17
N ILE A 420 -18.95 -12.11 -2.16
CA ILE A 420 -17.96 -12.22 -3.26
C ILE A 420 -17.84 -13.71 -3.62
N ASP A 421 -18.12 -14.04 -4.88
CA ASP A 421 -17.84 -15.37 -5.41
C ASP A 421 -16.38 -15.45 -5.90
N LYS A 422 -15.51 -16.07 -5.08
CA LYS A 422 -14.10 -16.25 -5.41
C LYS A 422 -13.90 -17.01 -6.72
N ALA A 423 -14.74 -18.02 -7.01
CA ALA A 423 -14.58 -18.81 -8.22
C ALA A 423 -14.91 -17.98 -9.46
N GLU A 424 -15.94 -17.15 -9.41
CA GLU A 424 -16.31 -16.22 -10.48
C GLU A 424 -15.17 -15.21 -10.73
N VAL A 425 -14.66 -14.56 -9.66
CA VAL A 425 -13.54 -13.62 -9.74
C VAL A 425 -12.32 -14.30 -10.38
N MET A 426 -11.92 -15.48 -9.89
CA MET A 426 -10.75 -16.19 -10.42
C MET A 426 -10.93 -16.65 -11.87
N ASN A 427 -12.15 -17.01 -12.28
CA ASN A 427 -12.43 -17.35 -13.67
C ASN A 427 -12.32 -16.14 -14.60
N GLU A 428 -12.84 -14.95 -14.18
CA GLU A 428 -12.70 -13.70 -14.92
C GLU A 428 -11.23 -13.32 -15.05
N VAL A 429 -10.48 -13.33 -13.94
CA VAL A 429 -9.05 -13.02 -13.92
C VAL A 429 -8.24 -13.95 -14.83
N LEU A 430 -8.50 -15.27 -14.76
CA LEU A 430 -7.78 -16.25 -15.58
C LEU A 430 -8.11 -16.10 -17.08
N ALA A 431 -9.36 -15.83 -17.42
CA ALA A 431 -9.76 -15.62 -18.81
C ALA A 431 -9.09 -14.37 -19.38
N THR A 432 -9.10 -13.27 -18.63
CA THR A 432 -8.50 -11.99 -19.02
C THR A 432 -6.97 -12.11 -19.13
N SER A 433 -6.30 -12.71 -18.16
CA SER A 433 -4.84 -12.88 -18.16
C SER A 433 -4.35 -13.70 -19.36
N LYS A 434 -5.08 -14.73 -19.78
CA LYS A 434 -4.78 -15.49 -21.01
C LYS A 434 -4.82 -14.61 -22.25
N GLY A 435 -5.76 -13.66 -22.33
CA GLY A 435 -5.85 -12.68 -23.40
C GLY A 435 -4.66 -11.71 -23.41
N LEU A 436 -4.32 -11.17 -22.23
CA LEU A 436 -3.16 -10.31 -22.04
C LEU A 436 -1.85 -11.03 -22.44
N TRP A 437 -1.63 -12.24 -21.93
CA TRP A 437 -0.39 -12.99 -22.21
C TRP A 437 -0.21 -13.32 -23.69
N LYS A 438 -1.30 -13.49 -24.45
CA LYS A 438 -1.22 -13.62 -25.91
C LYS A 438 -0.80 -12.30 -26.59
N ARG A 439 -1.18 -11.13 -26.04
CA ARG A 439 -0.73 -9.84 -26.56
C ARG A 439 0.74 -9.54 -26.21
N LEU A 440 1.22 -10.12 -25.10
CA LEU A 440 2.61 -9.99 -24.67
C LEU A 440 3.56 -10.99 -25.36
N ASN A 441 3.04 -12.13 -25.82
CA ASN A 441 3.77 -13.18 -26.54
C ASN A 441 3.07 -13.49 -27.87
N PRO A 442 3.13 -12.57 -28.87
CA PRO A 442 2.44 -12.68 -30.14
C PRO A 442 2.96 -13.81 -31.04
#